data_c9199d1d127e3db7e4f25e6af20237c4
#
_entry.id   c9199d1d127e3db7e4f25e6af20237c4
#
_cell.length_a   1.000
_cell.length_b   1.000
_cell.length_c   1.000
_cell.angle_alpha   90.00
_cell.angle_beta   90.00
_cell.angle_gamma   90.00
#
_symmetry.space_group_name_H-M   'P 1'
#
loop_
_entity.id
_entity.type
_entity.pdbx_description
1 polymer ?
#
loop_
_entity_poly.entity_id
_entity_poly.type
_entity_poly.pdbx_seq_one_letter_code
_entity_poly.pdbx_strand_id
1 'polypeptide(L)'
;MTQQWGCTGLTGNQYWLLGNSLGRPWLRIVDDPAAVPAAPLTRAGWMALEVLVEDVDSLTAALVKSPFQVLRPAANLELSDKIRAAQVQGPAGELLYLTRVADEVPPFQLPQAECAVDHLFIPVLASKDRSASLARYEELAQHKGLSFDTKVTVINQLRGLPIEQRHPLATLQLAEKCLIEIDQLDNLDALHQQQGTLGAGIAMVTFFTDSLPEGVEAHCHSSAPYNGRRSCTLYGPDGERIELIER
;
A
#
# COMPACT_ATOMS: atom_id res chain seq x y z
N MET A 1 2.70 -18.27 -10.23
CA MET A 1 2.13 -17.07 -9.55
C MET A 1 1.14 -17.48 -8.44
N THR A 2 -0.04 -18.01 -8.78
CA THR A 2 -1.08 -18.34 -7.79
C THR A 2 -0.64 -19.35 -6.73
N GLN A 3 0.20 -20.32 -7.09
CA GLN A 3 0.83 -21.26 -6.13
C GLN A 3 1.75 -20.51 -5.15
N GLN A 4 2.61 -19.63 -5.67
CA GLN A 4 3.52 -18.79 -4.85
C GLN A 4 2.72 -17.92 -3.86
N TRP A 5 1.57 -17.40 -4.25
CA TRP A 5 0.72 -16.58 -3.39
C TRP A 5 -0.12 -17.37 -2.39
N GLY A 6 -0.09 -18.72 -2.45
CA GLY A 6 -1.01 -19.57 -1.68
C GLY A 6 -2.46 -19.48 -2.15
N CYS A 7 -2.68 -19.06 -3.40
CA CYS A 7 -4.01 -18.74 -3.96
C CYS A 7 -4.32 -19.62 -5.18
N THR A 8 -4.20 -20.93 -5.03
CA THR A 8 -4.41 -21.90 -6.13
C THR A 8 -5.80 -21.87 -6.74
N GLY A 9 -6.82 -21.42 -6.00
CA GLY A 9 -8.17 -21.21 -6.49
C GLY A 9 -8.28 -20.15 -7.60
N LEU A 10 -7.26 -19.28 -7.75
CA LEU A 10 -7.19 -18.26 -8.80
C LEU A 10 -6.46 -18.73 -10.07
N THR A 11 -6.08 -20.00 -10.14
CA THR A 11 -5.39 -20.52 -11.32
C THR A 11 -6.28 -20.44 -12.54
N GLY A 12 -5.82 -19.69 -13.56
CA GLY A 12 -6.58 -19.42 -14.79
C GLY A 12 -7.42 -18.14 -14.77
N ASN A 13 -7.54 -17.48 -13.62
CA ASN A 13 -8.22 -16.19 -13.56
C ASN A 13 -7.40 -15.09 -14.24
N GLN A 14 -8.11 -14.08 -14.71
CA GLN A 14 -7.48 -12.94 -15.38
C GLN A 14 -6.80 -12.02 -14.38
N TYR A 15 -5.74 -11.38 -14.81
CA TYR A 15 -5.12 -10.26 -14.12
C TYR A 15 -4.66 -9.21 -15.14
N TRP A 16 -4.58 -7.98 -14.67
CA TRP A 16 -4.08 -6.85 -15.47
C TRP A 16 -2.92 -6.21 -14.73
N LEU A 17 -1.84 -5.95 -15.44
CA LEU A 17 -0.72 -5.17 -14.94
C LEU A 17 -0.83 -3.78 -15.56
N LEU A 18 -1.14 -2.80 -14.73
CA LEU A 18 -1.33 -1.42 -15.11
C LEU A 18 -0.07 -0.60 -14.79
N GLY A 19 0.21 0.35 -15.65
CA GLY A 19 1.33 1.28 -15.49
C GLY A 19 0.89 2.73 -15.62
N ASN A 20 1.81 3.64 -15.34
CA ASN A 20 1.64 5.05 -15.59
C ASN A 20 1.80 5.39 -17.11
N SER A 21 1.59 6.65 -17.48
CA SER A 21 1.70 7.10 -18.87
C SER A 21 3.13 7.02 -19.44
N LEU A 22 4.14 6.79 -18.60
CA LEU A 22 5.52 6.55 -19.00
C LEU A 22 5.84 5.06 -19.24
N GLY A 23 4.82 4.18 -19.13
CA GLY A 23 4.96 2.75 -19.35
C GLY A 23 5.59 1.99 -18.15
N ARG A 24 5.63 2.58 -16.96
CA ARG A 24 6.16 1.94 -15.74
C ARG A 24 5.01 1.22 -15.02
N PRO A 25 5.00 -0.12 -14.96
CA PRO A 25 3.94 -0.86 -14.27
C PRO A 25 4.11 -0.75 -12.75
N TRP A 26 2.98 -0.54 -12.05
CA TRP A 26 3.00 -0.45 -10.58
C TRP A 26 1.75 -1.06 -9.91
N LEU A 27 0.67 -1.33 -10.65
CA LEU A 27 -0.56 -1.87 -10.10
C LEU A 27 -0.95 -3.16 -10.82
N ARG A 28 -1.20 -4.22 -10.06
CA ARG A 28 -1.75 -5.47 -10.57
C ARG A 28 -3.16 -5.67 -10.03
N ILE A 29 -4.14 -5.72 -10.93
CA ILE A 29 -5.53 -6.05 -10.61
C ILE A 29 -5.73 -7.53 -10.92
N VAL A 30 -6.27 -8.28 -9.95
CA VAL A 30 -6.53 -9.72 -10.09
C VAL A 30 -8.02 -9.96 -9.95
N ASP A 31 -8.59 -10.71 -10.88
CA ASP A 31 -9.98 -11.16 -10.78
C ASP A 31 -10.09 -12.27 -9.74
N ASP A 32 -10.77 -11.96 -8.62
CA ASP A 32 -11.04 -12.89 -7.53
C ASP A 32 -12.55 -12.90 -7.23
N PRO A 33 -13.32 -13.79 -7.90
CA PRO A 33 -14.78 -13.83 -7.73
C PRO A 33 -15.22 -14.21 -6.30
N ALA A 34 -14.33 -14.80 -5.51
CA ALA A 34 -14.62 -15.16 -4.12
C ALA A 34 -14.31 -14.02 -3.14
N ALA A 35 -13.73 -12.92 -3.62
CA ALA A 35 -13.38 -11.79 -2.77
C ALA A 35 -14.64 -11.10 -2.24
N VAL A 36 -14.71 -10.95 -0.92
CA VAL A 36 -15.79 -10.22 -0.25
C VAL A 36 -15.23 -8.87 0.22
N PRO A 37 -15.73 -7.74 -0.31
CA PRO A 37 -15.31 -6.43 0.15
C PRO A 37 -15.54 -6.27 1.65
N ALA A 38 -14.57 -5.65 2.33
CA ALA A 38 -14.71 -5.23 3.71
C ALA A 38 -14.80 -3.72 3.80
N ALA A 39 -15.40 -3.24 4.87
CA ALA A 39 -15.35 -1.80 5.15
C ALA A 39 -13.89 -1.35 5.33
N PRO A 40 -13.51 -0.17 4.85
CA PRO A 40 -12.18 0.38 5.06
C PRO A 40 -11.85 0.46 6.56
N LEU A 41 -10.59 0.27 6.91
CA LEU A 41 -10.05 0.43 8.27
C LEU A 41 -10.63 -0.51 9.33
N THR A 42 -11.25 -1.61 8.94
CA THR A 42 -11.78 -2.60 9.90
C THR A 42 -10.86 -3.78 10.11
N ARG A 43 -9.96 -4.05 9.19
CA ARG A 43 -9.05 -5.21 9.23
C ARG A 43 -7.59 -4.80 9.29
N ALA A 44 -6.77 -5.61 9.98
CA ALA A 44 -5.32 -5.53 9.92
C ALA A 44 -4.80 -5.91 8.52
N GLY A 45 -3.59 -5.48 8.19
CA GLY A 45 -2.96 -5.72 6.89
C GLY A 45 -2.89 -4.46 6.02
N TRP A 46 -2.63 -4.63 4.72
CA TRP A 46 -2.52 -3.51 3.79
C TRP A 46 -3.82 -2.71 3.73
N MET A 47 -3.76 -1.45 4.14
CA MET A 47 -4.92 -0.59 4.36
C MET A 47 -5.13 0.41 3.23
N ALA A 48 -4.06 1.06 2.78
CA ALA A 48 -4.11 2.09 1.76
C ALA A 48 -2.87 2.06 0.86
N LEU A 49 -2.99 2.67 -0.31
CA LEU A 49 -1.88 2.94 -1.22
C LEU A 49 -1.75 4.45 -1.38
N GLU A 50 -0.59 5.00 -1.02
CA GLU A 50 -0.29 6.40 -1.31
C GLU A 50 0.32 6.48 -2.71
N VAL A 51 -0.44 7.07 -3.63
CA VAL A 51 -0.11 7.16 -5.05
C VAL A 51 0.36 8.57 -5.37
N LEU A 52 1.54 8.66 -5.94
CA LEU A 52 2.14 9.93 -6.35
C LEU A 52 1.42 10.49 -7.56
N VAL A 53 1.01 11.77 -7.47
CA VAL A 53 0.28 12.45 -8.54
C VAL A 53 0.82 13.88 -8.75
N GLU A 54 0.72 14.38 -9.98
CA GLU A 54 1.21 15.72 -10.33
C GLU A 54 0.28 16.83 -9.79
N ASP A 55 -1.04 16.66 -9.91
CA ASP A 55 -2.05 17.62 -9.48
C ASP A 55 -3.22 16.92 -8.79
N VAL A 56 -3.22 16.99 -7.45
CA VAL A 56 -4.25 16.36 -6.62
C VAL A 56 -5.63 17.00 -6.82
N ASP A 57 -5.68 18.33 -6.97
CA ASP A 57 -6.94 19.04 -7.08
C ASP A 57 -7.66 18.73 -8.39
N SER A 58 -6.95 18.81 -9.50
CA SER A 58 -7.48 18.48 -10.83
C SER A 58 -7.90 17.02 -10.91
N LEU A 59 -7.08 16.10 -10.40
CA LEU A 59 -7.40 14.67 -10.39
C LEU A 59 -8.65 14.39 -9.55
N THR A 60 -8.71 14.94 -8.33
CA THR A 60 -9.86 14.74 -7.44
C THR A 60 -11.16 15.29 -8.06
N ALA A 61 -11.11 16.43 -8.73
CA ALA A 61 -12.26 16.99 -9.44
C ALA A 61 -12.72 16.05 -10.60
N ALA A 62 -11.80 15.42 -11.30
CA ALA A 62 -12.12 14.47 -12.37
C ALA A 62 -12.80 13.19 -11.86
N LEU A 63 -12.48 12.76 -10.63
CA LEU A 63 -13.05 11.53 -10.03
C LEU A 63 -14.55 11.64 -9.73
N VAL A 64 -15.13 12.84 -9.65
CA VAL A 64 -16.58 13.05 -9.38
C VAL A 64 -17.48 12.30 -10.39
N LYS A 65 -16.99 12.05 -11.60
CA LYS A 65 -17.71 11.29 -12.65
C LYS A 65 -17.24 9.84 -12.81
N SER A 66 -16.51 9.33 -11.86
CA SER A 66 -15.95 7.98 -11.86
C SER A 66 -16.59 7.13 -10.74
N PRO A 67 -16.33 5.82 -10.69
CA PRO A 67 -16.80 4.98 -9.58
C PRO A 67 -16.03 5.21 -8.26
N PHE A 68 -15.05 6.11 -8.23
CA PHE A 68 -14.33 6.47 -7.00
C PHE A 68 -15.13 7.45 -6.14
N GLN A 69 -15.06 7.26 -4.83
CA GLN A 69 -15.65 8.18 -3.86
C GLN A 69 -14.55 9.03 -3.22
N VAL A 70 -14.66 10.34 -3.31
CA VAL A 70 -13.78 11.25 -2.56
C VAL A 70 -14.23 11.28 -1.11
N LEU A 71 -13.40 10.73 -0.22
CA LEU A 71 -13.64 10.69 1.23
C LEU A 71 -13.19 12.00 1.88
N ARG A 72 -12.05 12.51 1.43
CA ARG A 72 -11.51 13.78 1.88
C ARG A 72 -10.94 14.55 0.69
N PRO A 73 -11.37 15.81 0.49
CA PRO A 73 -10.83 16.66 -0.57
C PRO A 73 -9.36 16.99 -0.32
N ALA A 74 -8.68 17.43 -1.37
CA ALA A 74 -7.28 17.78 -1.34
C ALA A 74 -6.98 18.88 -0.29
N ALA A 75 -6.02 18.59 0.58
CA ALA A 75 -5.53 19.51 1.61
C ALA A 75 -4.03 19.31 1.86
N ASN A 76 -3.35 20.35 2.31
CA ASN A 76 -1.97 20.21 2.77
C ASN A 76 -1.93 19.39 4.08
N LEU A 77 -0.87 18.60 4.25
CA LEU A 77 -0.66 17.87 5.50
C LEU A 77 -0.18 18.82 6.61
N GLU A 78 -0.53 18.50 7.86
CA GLU A 78 0.01 19.24 9.02
C GLU A 78 1.53 19.12 9.13
N LEU A 79 2.07 17.98 8.69
CA LEU A 79 3.51 17.71 8.73
C LEU A 79 4.30 18.67 7.83
N SER A 80 3.74 19.04 6.69
CA SER A 80 4.40 19.91 5.73
C SER A 80 3.40 20.51 4.72
N ASP A 81 3.54 21.78 4.43
CA ASP A 81 2.82 22.46 3.33
C ASP A 81 3.32 22.05 1.93
N LYS A 82 4.43 21.31 1.87
CA LYS A 82 4.98 20.73 0.64
C LYS A 82 4.27 19.45 0.21
N ILE A 83 3.48 18.86 1.08
CA ILE A 83 2.69 17.66 0.78
C ILE A 83 1.22 18.03 0.74
N ARG A 84 0.57 17.73 -0.37
CA ARG A 84 -0.87 17.93 -0.56
C ARG A 84 -1.50 16.59 -0.94
N ALA A 85 -2.52 16.17 -0.19
CA ALA A 85 -3.14 14.86 -0.36
C ALA A 85 -4.67 14.91 -0.34
N ALA A 86 -5.29 13.98 -1.06
CA ALA A 86 -6.72 13.66 -0.97
C ALA A 86 -6.88 12.18 -0.69
N GLN A 87 -7.95 11.80 0.00
CA GLN A 87 -8.25 10.39 0.24
C GLN A 87 -9.48 10.00 -0.56
N VAL A 88 -9.37 8.88 -1.28
CA VAL A 88 -10.46 8.35 -2.11
C VAL A 88 -10.63 6.85 -1.86
N GLN A 89 -11.85 6.38 -2.00
CA GLN A 89 -12.17 4.95 -2.00
C GLN A 89 -12.48 4.51 -3.42
N GLY A 90 -11.85 3.45 -3.85
CA GLY A 90 -12.10 2.85 -5.15
C GLY A 90 -13.23 1.83 -5.14
N PRO A 91 -13.64 1.34 -6.31
CA PRO A 91 -14.82 0.48 -6.48
C PRO A 91 -14.69 -0.90 -5.84
N ALA A 92 -13.48 -1.40 -5.59
CA ALA A 92 -13.24 -2.65 -4.85
C ALA A 92 -13.09 -2.43 -3.33
N GLY A 93 -13.35 -1.22 -2.84
CA GLY A 93 -13.22 -0.85 -1.43
C GLY A 93 -11.80 -0.44 -1.04
N GLU A 94 -10.86 -0.40 -1.98
CA GLU A 94 -9.49 0.03 -1.75
C GLU A 94 -9.42 1.51 -1.38
N LEU A 95 -8.53 1.83 -0.44
CA LEU A 95 -8.28 3.20 -0.02
C LEU A 95 -7.02 3.72 -0.72
N LEU A 96 -7.14 4.87 -1.38
CA LEU A 96 -6.01 5.52 -2.04
C LEU A 96 -5.78 6.91 -1.44
N TYR A 97 -4.53 7.23 -1.15
CA TYR A 97 -4.09 8.58 -0.83
C TYR A 97 -3.41 9.15 -2.08
N LEU A 98 -4.09 10.07 -2.75
CA LEU A 98 -3.56 10.76 -3.93
C LEU A 98 -2.71 11.91 -3.44
N THR A 99 -1.39 11.82 -3.63
CA THR A 99 -0.44 12.71 -2.96
C THR A 99 0.48 13.41 -3.96
N ARG A 100 0.54 14.72 -3.85
CA ARG A 100 1.53 15.56 -4.52
C ARG A 100 2.62 15.96 -3.52
N VAL A 101 3.87 15.73 -3.90
CA VAL A 101 5.06 16.21 -3.19
C VAL A 101 5.66 17.34 -4.02
N ALA A 102 5.62 18.56 -3.49
CA ALA A 102 6.04 19.76 -4.23
C ALA A 102 7.53 20.07 -4.09
N ASP A 103 8.16 19.63 -3.00
CA ASP A 103 9.56 19.94 -2.67
C ASP A 103 10.09 18.93 -1.65
N GLU A 104 11.35 19.03 -1.26
CA GLU A 104 11.96 18.19 -0.22
C GLU A 104 11.25 18.33 1.14
N VAL A 105 11.09 17.23 1.83
CA VAL A 105 10.43 17.13 3.15
C VAL A 105 11.34 16.38 4.14
N PRO A 106 12.44 16.96 4.60
CA PRO A 106 13.30 16.31 5.58
C PRO A 106 12.54 15.92 6.87
N PRO A 107 12.83 14.78 7.52
CA PRO A 107 13.93 13.86 7.19
C PRO A 107 13.61 12.85 6.07
N PHE A 108 12.41 12.87 5.50
CA PHE A 108 11.98 11.92 4.48
C PHE A 108 12.56 12.27 3.10
N GLN A 109 12.90 11.23 2.37
CA GLN A 109 13.26 11.34 0.95
C GLN A 109 12.05 10.89 0.14
N LEU A 110 11.28 11.84 -0.38
CA LEU A 110 10.07 11.60 -1.16
C LEU A 110 10.28 11.91 -2.64
N PRO A 111 9.64 11.16 -3.56
CA PRO A 111 9.71 11.45 -4.99
C PRO A 111 8.80 12.61 -5.35
N GLN A 112 9.04 13.22 -6.50
CA GLN A 112 8.11 14.12 -7.18
C GLN A 112 7.52 13.42 -8.39
N ALA A 113 6.26 13.68 -8.71
CA ALA A 113 5.60 13.04 -9.83
C ALA A 113 6.21 13.46 -11.17
N GLU A 114 6.40 12.48 -12.05
CA GLU A 114 6.89 12.68 -13.42
C GLU A 114 5.73 12.66 -14.43
N CYS A 115 4.52 12.32 -14.01
CA CYS A 115 3.31 12.32 -14.84
C CYS A 115 2.05 12.42 -13.96
N ALA A 116 0.90 12.62 -14.60
CA ALA A 116 -0.37 12.93 -13.93
C ALA A 116 -0.74 11.97 -12.81
N VAL A 117 -0.62 10.64 -13.02
CA VAL A 117 -0.70 9.58 -12.02
C VAL A 117 0.54 8.72 -12.19
N ASP A 118 1.44 8.79 -11.23
CA ASP A 118 2.76 8.17 -11.41
C ASP A 118 2.77 6.74 -10.86
N HIS A 119 3.09 6.54 -9.60
CA HIS A 119 3.23 5.20 -9.03
C HIS A 119 2.91 5.16 -7.53
N LEU A 120 2.76 3.96 -6.99
CA LEU A 120 2.75 3.71 -5.56
C LEU A 120 4.13 4.05 -4.97
N PHE A 121 4.17 4.94 -3.97
CA PHE A 121 5.42 5.27 -3.29
C PHE A 121 5.37 5.02 -1.77
N ILE A 122 4.15 4.93 -1.17
CA ILE A 122 3.97 4.53 0.23
C ILE A 122 2.80 3.53 0.34
N PRO A 123 3.04 2.23 0.48
CA PRO A 123 2.02 1.32 0.99
C PRO A 123 1.81 1.57 2.48
N VAL A 124 0.54 1.60 2.91
CA VAL A 124 0.14 1.86 4.30
C VAL A 124 -0.42 0.59 4.92
N LEU A 125 0.15 0.19 6.05
CA LEU A 125 -0.23 -0.99 6.82
C LEU A 125 -1.04 -0.59 8.05
N ALA A 126 -2.23 -1.15 8.23
CA ALA A 126 -2.95 -1.12 9.51
C ALA A 126 -2.44 -2.26 10.40
N SER A 127 -1.81 -1.92 11.51
CA SER A 127 -1.19 -2.86 12.41
C SER A 127 -1.85 -2.85 13.79
N LYS A 128 -1.90 -4.03 14.44
CA LYS A 128 -2.29 -4.18 15.84
C LYS A 128 -1.14 -3.85 16.79
N ASP A 129 0.09 -4.03 16.33
CA ASP A 129 1.32 -3.74 17.06
C ASP A 129 2.35 -3.13 16.10
N ARG A 130 2.42 -1.81 16.09
CA ARG A 130 3.36 -1.02 15.29
C ARG A 130 4.81 -1.50 15.48
N SER A 131 5.18 -1.83 16.72
CA SER A 131 6.57 -2.17 17.04
C SER A 131 6.96 -3.53 16.45
N ALA A 132 6.07 -4.52 16.52
CA ALA A 132 6.28 -5.83 15.92
C ALA A 132 6.34 -5.73 14.38
N SER A 133 5.42 -4.98 13.77
CA SER A 133 5.41 -4.76 12.32
C SER A 133 6.64 -3.98 11.87
N LEU A 134 7.02 -2.90 12.54
CA LEU A 134 8.22 -2.15 12.22
C LEU A 134 9.47 -3.02 12.29
N ALA A 135 9.64 -3.81 13.37
CA ALA A 135 10.79 -4.70 13.52
C ALA A 135 10.90 -5.72 12.35
N ARG A 136 9.76 -6.25 11.88
CA ARG A 136 9.74 -7.17 10.73
C ARG A 136 10.18 -6.49 9.45
N TYR A 137 9.69 -5.29 9.16
CA TYR A 137 10.07 -4.55 7.95
C TYR A 137 11.49 -4.01 8.03
N GLU A 138 11.98 -3.61 9.20
CA GLU A 138 13.40 -3.27 9.42
C GLU A 138 14.34 -4.43 9.14
N GLU A 139 13.94 -5.66 9.56
CA GLU A 139 14.68 -6.88 9.25
C GLU A 139 14.75 -7.13 7.73
N LEU A 140 13.63 -7.00 7.02
CA LEU A 140 13.58 -7.20 5.57
C LEU A 140 14.37 -6.13 4.79
N ALA A 141 14.27 -4.88 5.21
CA ALA A 141 14.91 -3.75 4.55
C ALA A 141 16.37 -3.52 5.00
N GLN A 142 16.81 -4.18 6.07
CA GLN A 142 18.13 -3.97 6.70
C GLN A 142 18.39 -2.49 7.06
N HIS A 143 17.34 -1.79 7.45
CA HIS A 143 17.35 -0.34 7.75
C HIS A 143 16.44 -0.02 8.92
N LYS A 144 16.69 1.09 9.62
CA LYS A 144 15.88 1.53 10.75
C LYS A 144 14.82 2.53 10.34
N GLY A 145 13.61 2.36 10.87
CA GLY A 145 12.50 3.28 10.68
C GLY A 145 12.39 4.31 11.81
N LEU A 146 11.43 5.21 11.65
CA LEU A 146 11.07 6.24 12.61
C LEU A 146 9.70 5.95 13.19
N SER A 147 9.53 6.20 14.48
CA SER A 147 8.23 6.05 15.17
C SER A 147 7.83 7.39 15.79
N PHE A 148 6.58 7.77 15.58
CA PHE A 148 6.01 9.01 16.12
C PHE A 148 4.49 8.88 16.23
N ASP A 149 3.83 9.86 16.84
CA ASP A 149 2.38 9.93 16.87
C ASP A 149 1.92 11.07 15.99
N THR A 150 0.90 10.83 15.18
CA THR A 150 0.35 11.84 14.30
C THR A 150 -1.17 11.73 14.17
N LYS A 151 -1.80 12.81 13.72
CA LYS A 151 -3.21 12.82 13.39
C LYS A 151 -3.40 12.31 11.96
N VAL A 152 -4.23 11.27 11.81
CA VAL A 152 -4.64 10.77 10.51
C VAL A 152 -6.14 11.02 10.36
N THR A 153 -6.47 12.14 9.74
CA THR A 153 -7.85 12.67 9.72
C THR A 153 -8.85 11.71 9.09
N VAL A 154 -8.47 10.99 8.02
CA VAL A 154 -9.37 10.02 7.37
C VAL A 154 -9.67 8.84 8.29
N ILE A 155 -8.71 8.38 9.08
CA ILE A 155 -8.93 7.33 10.08
C ILE A 155 -9.93 7.81 11.14
N ASN A 156 -9.71 9.01 11.70
CA ASN A 156 -10.60 9.58 12.71
C ASN A 156 -12.03 9.72 12.17
N GLN A 157 -12.16 10.24 10.97
CA GLN A 157 -13.45 10.46 10.33
C GLN A 157 -14.20 9.16 10.02
N LEU A 158 -13.55 8.18 9.39
CA LEU A 158 -14.18 6.90 9.04
C LEU A 158 -14.50 6.03 10.25
N ARG A 159 -13.74 6.17 11.35
CA ARG A 159 -13.97 5.45 12.60
C ARG A 159 -14.82 6.20 13.62
N GLY A 160 -15.30 7.41 13.29
CA GLY A 160 -16.09 8.24 14.21
C GLY A 160 -15.32 8.69 15.46
N LEU A 161 -14.01 8.85 15.36
CA LEU A 161 -13.13 9.27 16.44
C LEU A 161 -13.03 10.81 16.50
N PRO A 162 -12.59 11.39 17.63
CA PRO A 162 -12.28 12.82 17.69
C PRO A 162 -11.29 13.21 16.61
N ILE A 163 -11.56 14.29 15.88
CA ILE A 163 -10.78 14.68 14.69
C ILE A 163 -9.30 14.93 15.02
N GLU A 164 -9.01 15.34 16.25
CA GLU A 164 -7.67 15.62 16.76
C GLU A 164 -6.97 14.40 17.37
N GLN A 165 -7.61 13.23 17.36
CA GLN A 165 -6.99 12.02 17.89
C GLN A 165 -5.73 11.68 17.12
N ARG A 166 -4.64 11.42 17.87
CA ARG A 166 -3.36 10.98 17.30
C ARG A 166 -3.27 9.46 17.38
N HIS A 167 -2.60 8.89 16.42
CA HIS A 167 -2.33 7.44 16.33
C HIS A 167 -0.82 7.20 16.35
N PRO A 168 -0.37 6.13 17.00
CA PRO A 168 1.01 5.68 16.89
C PRO A 168 1.28 5.26 15.45
N LEU A 169 2.29 5.86 14.83
CA LEU A 169 2.68 5.65 13.45
C LEU A 169 4.16 5.32 13.36
N ALA A 170 4.56 4.54 12.39
CA ALA A 170 5.95 4.38 12.02
C ALA A 170 6.13 4.50 10.51
N THR A 171 7.29 4.96 10.11
CA THR A 171 7.71 5.01 8.70
C THR A 171 9.06 4.35 8.54
N LEU A 172 9.23 3.63 7.44
CA LEU A 172 10.50 3.03 7.06
C LEU A 172 10.86 3.50 5.66
N GLN A 173 11.96 4.26 5.55
CA GLN A 173 12.49 4.70 4.26
C GLN A 173 13.03 3.51 3.47
N LEU A 174 12.64 3.41 2.21
CA LEU A 174 13.12 2.41 1.25
C LEU A 174 13.97 3.07 0.16
N ALA A 175 14.52 2.25 -0.73
CA ALA A 175 15.18 2.72 -1.94
C ALA A 175 14.19 3.49 -2.86
N GLU A 176 14.75 4.24 -3.83
CA GLU A 176 13.98 4.98 -4.84
C GLU A 176 12.98 5.98 -4.25
N LYS A 177 13.29 6.52 -3.06
CA LYS A 177 12.46 7.49 -2.32
C LYS A 177 11.08 6.98 -1.94
N CYS A 178 10.88 5.66 -1.87
CA CYS A 178 9.67 5.04 -1.35
C CYS A 178 9.73 4.88 0.18
N LEU A 179 8.59 4.73 0.83
CA LEU A 179 8.47 4.41 2.25
C LEU A 179 7.50 3.24 2.45
N ILE A 180 7.52 2.69 3.66
CA ILE A 180 6.37 1.96 4.23
C ILE A 180 5.84 2.82 5.37
N GLU A 181 4.52 2.98 5.45
CA GLU A 181 3.83 3.56 6.60
C GLU A 181 3.11 2.47 7.37
N ILE A 182 3.19 2.51 8.71
CA ILE A 182 2.57 1.56 9.62
C ILE A 182 1.73 2.34 10.61
N ASP A 183 0.41 2.22 10.52
CA ASP A 183 -0.55 2.86 11.42
C ASP A 183 -1.01 1.86 12.47
N GLN A 184 -0.78 2.11 13.74
CA GLN A 184 -1.35 1.28 14.79
C GLN A 184 -2.79 1.70 15.06
N LEU A 185 -3.71 0.76 14.89
CA LEU A 185 -5.13 0.96 15.08
C LEU A 185 -5.71 -0.06 16.05
N ASP A 186 -6.54 0.43 16.99
CA ASP A 186 -7.28 -0.44 17.91
C ASP A 186 -8.44 -1.16 17.21
N ASN A 187 -8.85 -2.29 17.79
CA ASN A 187 -10.05 -3.02 17.37
C ASN A 187 -10.07 -3.41 15.89
N LEU A 188 -8.91 -3.76 15.34
CA LEU A 188 -8.83 -4.34 14.01
C LEU A 188 -9.21 -5.83 14.05
N ASP A 189 -10.06 -6.26 13.14
CA ASP A 189 -10.27 -7.67 12.87
C ASP A 189 -8.98 -8.30 12.34
N ALA A 190 -8.78 -9.57 12.64
CA ALA A 190 -7.69 -10.31 12.03
C ALA A 190 -7.91 -10.43 10.52
N LEU A 191 -6.85 -10.36 9.75
CA LEU A 191 -6.91 -10.68 8.33
C LEU A 191 -7.18 -12.19 8.18
N HIS A 192 -8.43 -12.56 7.93
CA HIS A 192 -8.78 -13.95 7.64
C HIS A 192 -8.36 -14.25 6.19
N GLN A 193 -7.23 -14.91 6.07
CA GLN A 193 -6.81 -15.45 4.78
C GLN A 193 -7.73 -16.64 4.42
N GLN A 194 -8.65 -16.42 3.52
CA GLN A 194 -9.36 -17.53 2.89
C GLN A 194 -8.37 -18.34 2.05
N GLN A 195 -8.26 -19.64 2.33
CA GLN A 195 -7.40 -20.51 1.53
C GLN A 195 -7.81 -20.46 0.05
N GLY A 196 -6.84 -20.30 -0.80
CA GLY A 196 -7.03 -20.34 -2.25
C GLY A 196 -7.41 -19.02 -2.91
N THR A 197 -7.62 -17.92 -2.17
CA THR A 197 -8.00 -16.60 -2.68
C THR A 197 -7.07 -15.50 -2.19
N LEU A 198 -7.09 -14.34 -2.87
CA LEU A 198 -6.36 -13.15 -2.43
C LEU A 198 -7.17 -12.32 -1.41
N GLY A 199 -8.48 -12.32 -1.56
CA GLY A 199 -9.37 -11.42 -0.85
C GLY A 199 -9.56 -10.07 -1.58
N ALA A 200 -10.55 -9.30 -1.12
CA ALA A 200 -10.86 -7.99 -1.69
C ALA A 200 -9.95 -6.88 -1.15
N GLY A 201 -9.84 -5.80 -1.91
CA GLY A 201 -9.02 -4.64 -1.58
C GLY A 201 -7.54 -4.85 -1.90
N ILE A 202 -6.67 -4.27 -1.06
CA ILE A 202 -5.22 -4.37 -1.25
C ILE A 202 -4.75 -5.71 -0.64
N ALA A 203 -4.59 -6.70 -1.49
CA ALA A 203 -4.32 -8.06 -1.06
C ALA A 203 -2.83 -8.36 -0.82
N MET A 204 -1.94 -7.62 -1.48
CA MET A 204 -0.50 -7.85 -1.44
C MET A 204 0.26 -6.61 -1.91
N VAL A 205 1.43 -6.36 -1.33
CA VAL A 205 2.39 -5.38 -1.82
C VAL A 205 3.65 -6.10 -2.26
N THR A 206 4.18 -5.70 -3.43
CA THR A 206 5.39 -6.26 -4.03
C THR A 206 6.56 -5.30 -3.83
N PHE A 207 7.67 -5.81 -3.32
CA PHE A 207 8.92 -5.07 -3.17
C PHE A 207 10.02 -5.72 -4.01
N PHE A 208 10.90 -4.89 -4.56
CA PHE A 208 12.14 -5.37 -5.19
C PHE A 208 13.26 -5.40 -4.15
N THR A 209 14.05 -6.47 -4.17
CA THR A 209 15.16 -6.69 -3.23
C THR A 209 16.41 -7.14 -3.98
N ASP A 210 17.58 -6.94 -3.39
CA ASP A 210 18.83 -7.43 -3.97
C ASP A 210 19.02 -8.94 -3.73
N SER A 211 18.37 -9.51 -2.70
CA SER A 211 18.37 -10.95 -2.41
C SER A 211 17.13 -11.36 -1.66
N LEU A 212 16.64 -12.57 -1.90
CA LEU A 212 15.57 -13.18 -1.10
C LEU A 212 16.11 -13.63 0.27
N PRO A 213 15.29 -13.61 1.34
CA PRO A 213 15.68 -14.17 2.63
C PRO A 213 16.09 -15.64 2.53
N GLU A 214 16.99 -16.08 3.40
CA GLU A 214 17.41 -17.48 3.46
C GLU A 214 16.25 -18.41 3.86
N GLY A 215 16.24 -19.60 3.29
CA GLY A 215 15.27 -20.65 3.63
C GLY A 215 13.86 -20.45 3.04
N VAL A 216 13.62 -19.41 2.24
CA VAL A 216 12.32 -19.22 1.56
C VAL A 216 12.24 -20.05 0.28
N GLU A 217 11.04 -20.55 -0.02
CA GLU A 217 10.76 -21.19 -1.32
C GLU A 217 10.70 -20.10 -2.40
N ALA A 218 11.64 -20.13 -3.33
CA ALA A 218 11.72 -19.19 -4.42
C ALA A 218 11.12 -19.75 -5.70
N HIS A 219 10.42 -18.90 -6.44
CA HIS A 219 9.78 -19.20 -7.71
C HIS A 219 10.33 -18.29 -8.81
N CYS A 220 10.26 -18.76 -10.08
CA CYS A 220 10.58 -17.97 -11.26
C CYS A 220 9.39 -17.96 -12.21
N HIS A 221 9.00 -16.77 -12.66
CA HIS A 221 7.91 -16.60 -13.62
C HIS A 221 8.40 -15.75 -14.80
N SER A 222 8.11 -16.19 -16.02
CA SER A 222 8.56 -15.50 -17.24
C SER A 222 7.81 -14.20 -17.53
N SER A 223 6.56 -14.09 -17.06
CA SER A 223 5.72 -12.90 -17.28
C SER A 223 6.13 -11.72 -16.41
N ALA A 224 5.79 -10.51 -16.85
CA ALA A 224 5.92 -9.31 -16.02
C ALA A 224 5.02 -9.42 -14.76
N PRO A 225 5.44 -8.84 -13.63
CA PRO A 225 6.65 -8.05 -13.40
C PRO A 225 7.93 -8.87 -13.14
N TYR A 226 7.84 -10.19 -13.12
CA TYR A 226 8.97 -11.07 -12.72
C TYR A 226 10.07 -11.14 -13.77
N ASN A 227 9.71 -11.34 -15.07
CA ASN A 227 10.67 -11.40 -16.17
C ASN A 227 11.80 -12.42 -15.96
N GLY A 228 11.48 -13.60 -15.41
CA GLY A 228 12.43 -14.66 -15.11
C GLY A 228 13.20 -14.50 -13.79
N ARG A 229 12.96 -13.43 -13.02
CA ARG A 229 13.59 -13.19 -11.73
C ARG A 229 13.02 -14.09 -10.65
N ARG A 230 13.83 -14.38 -9.64
CA ARG A 230 13.39 -15.13 -8.47
C ARG A 230 12.45 -14.28 -7.62
N SER A 231 11.44 -14.92 -7.05
CA SER A 231 10.46 -14.24 -6.20
C SER A 231 9.94 -15.19 -5.12
N CYS A 232 9.43 -14.64 -4.03
CA CYS A 232 8.76 -15.38 -2.98
C CYS A 232 7.60 -14.56 -2.40
N THR A 233 6.72 -15.24 -1.66
CA THR A 233 5.67 -14.59 -0.86
C THR A 233 5.90 -14.88 0.61
N LEU A 234 5.88 -13.83 1.41
CA LEU A 234 5.99 -13.87 2.86
C LEU A 234 4.71 -13.33 3.49
N TYR A 235 4.60 -13.51 4.81
CA TYR A 235 3.53 -12.92 5.60
C TYR A 235 4.14 -12.05 6.69
N GLY A 236 3.56 -10.89 6.89
CA GLY A 236 3.91 -10.00 7.99
C GLY A 236 3.15 -10.33 9.28
N PRO A 237 3.42 -9.59 10.37
CA PRO A 237 2.84 -9.85 11.69
C PRO A 237 1.32 -9.73 11.75
N ASP A 238 0.72 -8.91 10.91
CA ASP A 238 -0.73 -8.72 10.83
C ASP A 238 -1.40 -9.66 9.81
N GLY A 239 -0.63 -10.59 9.23
CA GLY A 239 -1.08 -11.56 8.24
C GLY A 239 -1.08 -11.03 6.81
N GLU A 240 -0.58 -9.83 6.59
CA GLU A 240 -0.47 -9.23 5.26
C GLU A 240 0.51 -9.99 4.37
N ARG A 241 0.18 -10.11 3.07
CA ARG A 241 1.07 -10.72 2.08
C ARG A 241 2.10 -9.72 1.59
N ILE A 242 3.35 -10.16 1.59
CA ILE A 242 4.51 -9.43 1.10
C ILE A 242 5.11 -10.26 -0.04
N GLU A 243 5.15 -9.71 -1.24
CA GLU A 243 5.86 -10.33 -2.35
C GLU A 243 7.22 -9.69 -2.52
N LEU A 244 8.26 -10.51 -2.61
CA LEU A 244 9.62 -10.05 -2.91
C LEU A 244 10.02 -10.56 -4.30
N ILE A 245 10.60 -9.68 -5.11
CA ILE A 245 11.17 -10.00 -6.43
C ILE A 245 12.63 -9.55 -6.42
N GLU A 246 13.57 -10.45 -6.76
CA GLU A 246 14.98 -10.06 -6.92
C GLU A 246 15.15 -9.08 -8.09
N ARG A 247 16.06 -8.11 -7.96
CA ARG A 247 16.41 -7.16 -9.03
C ARG A 247 17.23 -7.75 -10.15
#